data_fe876e8bff55375c31bc088603a439ee
#
_entry.id   fe876e8bff55375c31bc088603a439ee
#
_cell.length_a   1.000
_cell.length_b   1.000
_cell.length_c   1.000
_cell.angle_alpha   90.00
_cell.angle_beta   90.00
_cell.angle_gamma   90.00
#
_symmetry.space_group_name_H-M   'P 1'
#
loop_
_entity.id
_entity.type
_entity.pdbx_description
1 polymer ?
#
loop_
_entity_poly.entity_id
_entity_poly.type
_entity_poly.pdbx_seq_one_letter_code
_entity_poly.pdbx_strand_id
1 'polypeptide(L)'
;MIYKGLLYKDLFLLKESFPIVALAVLFLLFSITLGFTGGFLALCIMLMVFAVKVVESTLIYDETDGWDSFVLTAPVSRKEIVRSKYLLQILFLTGAFLISAVILLLISLIPVFSGEEWLFLMLVVGFCYALVYGAVMIPIYLKFGQHTSRYVAFAVLIVVAGLYGATFGFTMFLEFAASTIPLLIGVLVLSLAAYGVSYSISQKIYAKREF
;
A
#
# COMPACT_ATOMS: atom_id res chain seq x y z
N MET A 1 -18.87 -18.98 1.37
CA MET A 1 -17.72 -19.92 1.49
C MET A 1 -16.65 -19.68 0.41
N ILE A 2 -16.99 -19.38 -0.82
CA ILE A 2 -16.10 -19.19 -1.98
C ILE A 2 -15.11 -18.05 -1.77
N TYR A 3 -15.54 -16.97 -1.14
CA TYR A 3 -14.72 -15.79 -0.83
C TYR A 3 -13.46 -16.09 0.01
N LYS A 4 -13.57 -17.04 0.94
CA LYS A 4 -12.42 -17.48 1.75
C LYS A 4 -11.36 -18.18 0.90
N GLY A 5 -11.79 -18.97 -0.10
CA GLY A 5 -10.89 -19.68 -1.01
C GLY A 5 -10.01 -18.75 -1.83
N LEU A 6 -10.57 -17.64 -2.37
CA LEU A 6 -9.82 -16.65 -3.12
C LEU A 6 -8.74 -15.97 -2.25
N LEU A 7 -9.10 -15.58 -1.03
CA LEU A 7 -8.14 -15.00 -0.08
C LEU A 7 -7.08 -16.01 0.36
N TYR A 8 -7.44 -17.27 0.61
CA TYR A 8 -6.47 -18.32 0.97
C TYR A 8 -5.46 -18.58 -0.16
N LYS A 9 -5.91 -18.63 -1.42
CA LYS A 9 -5.03 -18.76 -2.57
C LYS A 9 -4.02 -17.61 -2.60
N ASP A 10 -4.49 -16.37 -2.52
CA ASP A 10 -3.63 -15.19 -2.58
C ASP A 10 -2.64 -15.15 -1.41
N LEU A 11 -3.07 -15.55 -0.19
CA LEU A 11 -2.19 -15.67 0.97
C LEU A 11 -1.12 -16.76 0.81
N PHE A 12 -1.45 -17.87 0.15
CA PHE A 12 -0.50 -18.96 -0.05
C PHE A 12 0.60 -18.60 -1.04
N LEU A 13 0.25 -17.87 -2.12
CA LEU A 13 1.23 -17.36 -3.10
C LEU A 13 2.27 -16.43 -2.48
N LEU A 14 1.92 -15.76 -1.39
CA LEU A 14 2.80 -14.79 -0.74
C LEU A 14 3.89 -15.42 0.14
N LYS A 15 3.74 -16.67 0.53
CA LYS A 15 4.69 -17.36 1.41
C LYS A 15 6.10 -17.43 0.79
N GLU A 16 6.19 -17.46 -0.55
CA GLU A 16 7.44 -17.53 -1.28
C GLU A 16 8.06 -16.17 -1.62
N SER A 17 7.30 -15.08 -1.47
CA SER A 17 7.67 -13.75 -1.97
C SER A 17 8.24 -12.79 -0.92
N PHE A 18 8.50 -13.23 0.32
CA PHE A 18 8.90 -12.35 1.40
C PHE A 18 10.41 -12.06 1.41
N PRO A 19 10.89 -10.91 0.90
CA PRO A 19 12.30 -10.56 0.90
C PRO A 19 12.74 -9.96 2.24
N ILE A 20 12.61 -10.72 3.35
CA ILE A 20 12.99 -10.27 4.71
C ILE A 20 14.42 -9.75 4.73
N VAL A 21 15.34 -10.44 4.04
CA VAL A 21 16.75 -10.03 3.96
C VAL A 21 16.91 -8.68 3.25
N ALA A 22 16.19 -8.47 2.14
CA ALA A 22 16.24 -7.20 1.43
C ALA A 22 15.70 -6.04 2.28
N LEU A 23 14.61 -6.26 3.02
CA LEU A 23 14.07 -5.27 3.96
C LEU A 23 15.07 -4.94 5.07
N ALA A 24 15.75 -5.94 5.64
CA ALA A 24 16.76 -5.72 6.68
C ALA A 24 17.97 -4.94 6.16
N VAL A 25 18.46 -5.25 4.96
CA VAL A 25 19.58 -4.54 4.32
C VAL A 25 19.20 -3.08 4.04
N LEU A 26 18.01 -2.85 3.48
CA LEU A 26 17.52 -1.50 3.21
C LEU A 26 17.32 -0.69 4.50
N PHE A 27 16.80 -1.31 5.57
CA PHE A 27 16.70 -0.67 6.88
C PHE A 27 18.08 -0.21 7.39
N LEU A 28 19.08 -1.07 7.31
CA LEU A 28 20.45 -0.72 7.73
C LEU A 28 21.03 0.44 6.91
N LEU A 29 20.86 0.41 5.58
CA LEU A 29 21.33 1.48 4.70
C LEU A 29 20.65 2.82 5.01
N PHE A 30 19.34 2.83 5.19
CA PHE A 30 18.60 4.05 5.56
C PHE A 30 18.95 4.56 6.96
N SER A 31 19.19 3.65 7.92
CA SER A 31 19.61 4.04 9.28
C SER A 31 20.99 4.72 9.29
N ILE A 32 21.89 4.29 8.40
CA ILE A 32 23.22 4.93 8.27
C ILE A 32 23.12 6.31 7.63
N THR A 33 22.23 6.49 6.63
CA THR A 33 22.13 7.74 5.86
C THR A 33 21.25 8.79 6.51
N LEU A 34 20.14 8.41 7.13
CA LEU A 34 19.11 9.31 7.68
C LEU A 34 19.14 9.40 9.20
N GLY A 35 20.09 8.71 9.85
CA GLY A 35 20.09 8.53 11.29
C GLY A 35 19.08 7.47 11.74
N PHE A 36 19.13 7.13 13.02
CA PHE A 36 18.38 6.00 13.56
C PHE A 36 16.86 6.20 13.47
N THR A 37 16.35 7.37 13.80
CA THR A 37 14.91 7.71 13.72
C THR A 37 14.39 7.74 12.28
N GLY A 38 15.15 8.37 11.37
CA GLY A 38 14.84 8.36 9.95
C GLY A 38 14.86 6.96 9.33
N GLY A 39 15.76 6.09 9.79
CA GLY A 39 15.82 4.69 9.41
C GLY A 39 14.57 3.90 9.80
N PHE A 40 14.05 4.10 11.01
CA PHE A 40 12.79 3.48 11.46
C PHE A 40 11.59 3.98 10.68
N LEU A 41 11.49 5.28 10.41
CA LEU A 41 10.43 5.81 9.56
C LEU A 41 10.47 5.21 8.15
N ALA A 42 11.66 5.13 7.56
CA ALA A 42 11.86 4.50 6.26
C ALA A 42 11.42 3.03 6.26
N LEU A 43 11.75 2.26 7.31
CA LEU A 43 11.28 0.89 7.49
C LEU A 43 9.75 0.80 7.50
N CYS A 44 9.09 1.67 8.28
CA CYS A 44 7.63 1.71 8.37
C CYS A 44 6.98 2.00 7.00
N ILE A 45 7.52 2.97 6.25
CA ILE A 45 7.04 3.29 4.90
C ILE A 45 7.27 2.11 3.95
N MET A 46 8.43 1.46 4.02
CA MET A 46 8.73 0.28 3.20
C MET A 46 7.78 -0.88 3.48
N LEU A 47 7.40 -1.12 4.74
CA LEU A 47 6.39 -2.13 5.08
C LEU A 47 5.05 -1.83 4.40
N MET A 48 4.63 -0.56 4.34
CA MET A 48 3.39 -0.17 3.66
C MET A 48 3.49 -0.31 2.14
N VAL A 49 4.60 0.11 1.54
CA VAL A 49 4.85 -0.09 0.09
C VAL A 49 4.85 -1.57 -0.23
N PHE A 50 5.48 -2.40 0.62
CA PHE A 50 5.50 -3.84 0.45
C PHE A 50 4.08 -4.43 0.52
N ALA A 51 3.25 -3.99 1.46
CA ALA A 51 1.86 -4.44 1.56
C ALA A 51 1.06 -4.19 0.28
N VAL A 52 1.30 -3.09 -0.43
CA VAL A 52 0.67 -2.82 -1.73
C VAL A 52 1.27 -3.69 -2.83
N LYS A 53 2.59 -3.89 -2.84
CA LYS A 53 3.28 -4.77 -3.82
C LYS A 53 2.83 -6.22 -3.75
N VAL A 54 2.43 -6.68 -2.57
CA VAL A 54 1.81 -8.00 -2.38
C VAL A 54 0.59 -8.16 -3.28
N VAL A 55 -0.31 -7.19 -3.32
CA VAL A 55 -1.53 -7.26 -4.15
C VAL A 55 -1.18 -7.18 -5.63
N GLU A 56 -0.23 -6.33 -6.01
CA GLU A 56 0.25 -6.28 -7.39
C GLU A 56 0.81 -7.65 -7.84
N SER A 57 1.59 -8.33 -7.00
CA SER A 57 2.13 -9.65 -7.34
C SER A 57 1.03 -10.69 -7.54
N THR A 58 -0.04 -10.68 -6.73
CA THR A 58 -1.17 -11.60 -6.94
C THR A 58 -1.91 -11.33 -8.25
N LEU A 59 -2.01 -10.07 -8.70
CA LEU A 59 -2.60 -9.72 -9.99
C LEU A 59 -1.72 -10.20 -11.17
N ILE A 60 -0.40 -10.09 -11.01
CA ILE A 60 0.57 -10.56 -11.99
C ILE A 60 0.52 -12.10 -12.11
N TYR A 61 0.51 -12.82 -11.00
CA TYR A 61 0.40 -14.28 -11.01
C TYR A 61 -0.92 -14.74 -11.63
N ASP A 62 -2.03 -14.07 -11.33
CA ASP A 62 -3.34 -14.42 -11.91
C ASP A 62 -3.35 -14.28 -13.44
N GLU A 63 -2.63 -13.28 -13.98
CA GLU A 63 -2.50 -13.11 -15.43
C GLU A 63 -1.56 -14.15 -16.05
N THR A 64 -0.40 -14.40 -15.44
CA THR A 64 0.61 -15.33 -15.99
C THR A 64 0.16 -16.78 -15.98
N ASP A 65 -0.56 -17.19 -14.94
CA ASP A 65 -1.04 -18.56 -14.78
C ASP A 65 -2.39 -18.81 -15.47
N GLY A 66 -2.96 -17.79 -16.14
CA GLY A 66 -4.28 -17.89 -16.79
C GLY A 66 -5.42 -18.11 -15.81
N TRP A 67 -5.21 -17.75 -14.53
CA TRP A 67 -6.18 -17.92 -13.45
C TRP A 67 -7.51 -17.22 -13.74
N ASP A 68 -7.46 -16.06 -14.38
CA ASP A 68 -8.65 -15.29 -14.73
C ASP A 68 -9.66 -16.07 -15.60
N SER A 69 -9.16 -16.83 -16.59
CA SER A 69 -10.01 -17.68 -17.43
C SER A 69 -10.53 -18.91 -16.68
N PHE A 70 -9.70 -19.51 -15.82
CA PHE A 70 -10.08 -20.67 -15.03
C PHE A 70 -11.13 -20.32 -13.97
N VAL A 71 -10.97 -19.21 -13.24
CA VAL A 71 -11.87 -18.83 -12.14
C VAL A 71 -13.30 -18.52 -12.64
N LEU A 72 -13.46 -18.11 -13.89
CA LEU A 72 -14.78 -17.86 -14.48
C LEU A 72 -15.56 -19.15 -14.80
N THR A 73 -14.91 -20.32 -14.80
CA THR A 73 -15.61 -21.62 -14.88
C THR A 73 -16.20 -22.05 -13.53
N ALA A 74 -15.72 -21.44 -12.42
CA ALA A 74 -16.25 -21.66 -11.09
C ALA A 74 -17.47 -20.74 -10.83
N PRO A 75 -18.33 -21.07 -9.85
CA PRO A 75 -19.50 -20.25 -9.50
C PRO A 75 -19.09 -18.98 -8.73
N VAL A 76 -18.20 -18.16 -9.31
CA VAL A 76 -17.67 -16.92 -8.74
C VAL A 76 -18.02 -15.76 -9.64
N SER A 77 -18.57 -14.70 -9.08
CA SER A 77 -18.89 -13.49 -9.84
C SER A 77 -17.65 -12.63 -10.08
N ARG A 78 -17.60 -11.95 -11.23
CA ARG A 78 -16.53 -10.97 -11.55
C ARG A 78 -16.38 -9.89 -10.47
N LYS A 79 -17.48 -9.51 -9.81
CA LYS A 79 -17.47 -8.53 -8.71
C LYS A 79 -16.76 -9.07 -7.46
N GLU A 80 -16.91 -10.37 -7.17
CA GLU A 80 -16.25 -11.00 -6.03
C GLU A 80 -14.74 -11.09 -6.24
N ILE A 81 -14.28 -11.32 -7.47
CA ILE A 81 -12.86 -11.35 -7.80
C ILE A 81 -12.22 -9.98 -7.53
N VAL A 82 -12.80 -8.90 -8.07
CA VAL A 82 -12.31 -7.54 -7.80
C VAL A 82 -12.36 -7.20 -6.31
N ARG A 83 -13.47 -7.55 -5.64
CA ARG A 83 -13.62 -7.28 -4.21
C ARG A 83 -12.57 -8.00 -3.37
N SER A 84 -12.17 -9.24 -3.72
CA SER A 84 -11.12 -9.97 -2.98
C SER A 84 -9.79 -9.23 -3.04
N LYS A 85 -9.39 -8.66 -4.18
CA LYS A 85 -8.13 -7.90 -4.33
C LYS A 85 -8.13 -6.62 -3.49
N TYR A 86 -9.24 -5.88 -3.48
CA TYR A 86 -9.38 -4.69 -2.64
C TYR A 86 -9.37 -5.02 -1.14
N LEU A 87 -10.03 -6.10 -0.72
CA LEU A 87 -9.99 -6.56 0.67
C LEU A 87 -8.60 -7.04 1.08
N LEU A 88 -7.91 -7.75 0.19
CA LEU A 88 -6.54 -8.18 0.42
C LEU A 88 -5.64 -6.98 0.67
N GLN A 89 -5.76 -5.93 -0.15
CA GLN A 89 -4.97 -4.71 0.02
C GLN A 89 -5.23 -4.03 1.36
N ILE A 90 -6.50 -3.84 1.73
CA ILE A 90 -6.85 -3.25 3.04
C ILE A 90 -6.28 -4.09 4.18
N LEU A 91 -6.40 -5.40 4.10
CA LEU A 91 -5.90 -6.33 5.13
C LEU A 91 -4.39 -6.18 5.33
N PHE A 92 -3.61 -6.25 4.24
CA PHE A 92 -2.15 -6.14 4.31
C PHE A 92 -1.69 -4.75 4.71
N LEU A 93 -2.31 -3.71 4.16
CA LEU A 93 -1.95 -2.33 4.47
C LEU A 93 -2.28 -1.97 5.92
N THR A 94 -3.43 -2.41 6.43
CA THR A 94 -3.79 -2.23 7.85
C THR A 94 -2.86 -3.02 8.76
N GLY A 95 -2.49 -4.24 8.38
CA GLY A 95 -1.50 -5.03 9.10
C GLY A 95 -0.14 -4.35 9.16
N ALA A 96 0.35 -3.86 8.02
CA ALA A 96 1.62 -3.11 7.95
C ALA A 96 1.57 -1.82 8.79
N PHE A 97 0.44 -1.09 8.76
CA PHE A 97 0.24 0.10 9.58
C PHE A 97 0.29 -0.23 11.08
N LEU A 98 -0.41 -1.27 11.53
CA LEU A 98 -0.43 -1.68 12.92
C LEU A 98 0.96 -2.12 13.40
N ILE A 99 1.69 -2.91 12.60
CA ILE A 99 3.06 -3.32 12.92
C ILE A 99 3.96 -2.08 13.05
N SER A 100 3.87 -1.15 12.10
CA SER A 100 4.63 0.09 12.10
C SER A 100 4.29 0.97 13.31
N ALA A 101 3.01 1.08 13.67
CA ALA A 101 2.58 1.82 14.85
C ALA A 101 3.12 1.22 16.14
N VAL A 102 3.13 -0.12 16.26
CA VAL A 102 3.72 -0.81 17.43
C VAL A 102 5.23 -0.56 17.49
N ILE A 103 5.94 -0.64 16.36
CA ILE A 103 7.39 -0.34 16.30
C ILE A 103 7.66 1.08 16.78
N LEU A 104 6.91 2.08 16.29
CA LEU A 104 7.09 3.47 16.70
C LEU A 104 6.75 3.69 18.18
N LEU A 105 5.69 3.03 18.69
CA LEU A 105 5.36 3.07 20.11
C LEU A 105 6.49 2.51 20.99
N LEU A 106 7.07 1.38 20.61
CA LEU A 106 8.19 0.80 21.35
C LEU A 106 9.42 1.71 21.34
N ILE A 107 9.69 2.39 20.22
CA ILE A 107 10.80 3.33 20.09
C ILE A 107 10.56 4.58 20.94
N SER A 108 9.33 5.10 21.00
CA SER A 108 8.99 6.29 21.80
C SER A 108 9.14 6.07 23.32
N LEU A 109 9.17 4.81 23.78
CA LEU A 109 9.47 4.46 25.19
C LEU A 109 10.96 4.65 25.54
N ILE A 110 11.82 4.75 24.54
CA ILE A 110 13.27 4.97 24.76
C ILE A 110 13.48 6.48 24.97
N PRO A 111 14.06 6.92 26.10
CA PRO A 111 14.16 8.35 26.46
C PRO A 111 14.85 9.22 25.39
N VAL A 112 15.79 8.65 24.64
CA VAL A 112 16.51 9.36 23.55
C VAL A 112 15.60 9.75 22.39
N PHE A 113 14.46 9.04 22.20
CA PHE A 113 13.50 9.24 21.10
C PHE A 113 12.15 9.76 21.60
N SER A 114 12.04 10.11 22.88
CA SER A 114 10.83 10.71 23.43
C SER A 114 10.63 12.11 22.86
N GLY A 115 9.38 12.40 22.40
CA GLY A 115 9.01 13.71 21.85
C GLY A 115 8.96 13.79 20.31
N GLU A 116 9.23 12.71 19.59
CA GLU A 116 9.14 12.69 18.13
C GLU A 116 7.71 12.37 17.64
N GLU A 117 6.72 13.14 18.09
CA GLU A 117 5.29 12.94 17.71
C GLU A 117 5.06 13.03 16.19
N TRP A 118 5.90 13.77 15.48
CA TRP A 118 5.86 13.91 14.03
C TRP A 118 6.00 12.58 13.28
N LEU A 119 6.65 11.55 13.89
CA LEU A 119 6.79 10.23 13.29
C LEU A 119 5.44 9.53 13.08
N PHE A 120 4.53 9.65 14.07
CA PHE A 120 3.17 9.11 13.93
C PHE A 120 2.38 9.82 12.85
N LEU A 121 2.54 11.13 12.75
CA LEU A 121 1.92 11.94 11.71
C LEU A 121 2.38 11.47 10.32
N MET A 122 3.69 11.27 10.13
CA MET A 122 4.24 10.76 8.88
C MET A 122 3.80 9.32 8.57
N LEU A 123 3.59 8.50 9.59
CA LEU A 123 3.05 7.16 9.42
C LEU A 123 1.63 7.20 8.84
N VAL A 124 0.76 8.07 9.37
CA VAL A 124 -0.62 8.24 8.87
C VAL A 124 -0.60 8.76 7.43
N VAL A 125 0.24 9.73 7.14
CA VAL A 125 0.42 10.25 5.77
C VAL A 125 0.90 9.14 4.83
N GLY A 126 1.88 8.33 5.24
CA GLY A 126 2.36 7.18 4.48
C GLY A 126 1.26 6.16 4.18
N PHE A 127 0.39 5.88 5.15
CA PHE A 127 -0.78 5.02 4.97
C PHE A 127 -1.75 5.57 3.91
N CYS A 128 -2.05 6.87 3.95
CA CYS A 128 -2.91 7.52 2.96
C CYS A 128 -2.31 7.44 1.54
N TYR A 129 -1.01 7.67 1.39
CA TYR A 129 -0.34 7.54 0.09
C TYR A 129 -0.30 6.11 -0.42
N ALA A 130 -0.09 5.12 0.45
CA ALA A 130 -0.14 3.73 0.08
C ALA A 130 -1.56 3.31 -0.38
N LEU A 131 -2.62 3.84 0.26
CA LEU A 131 -3.99 3.67 -0.20
C LEU A 131 -4.21 4.25 -1.60
N VAL A 132 -3.78 5.48 -1.84
CA VAL A 132 -3.90 6.14 -3.15
C VAL A 132 -3.11 5.40 -4.22
N TYR A 133 -1.89 4.98 -3.91
CA TYR A 133 -1.07 4.20 -4.84
C TYR A 133 -1.80 2.92 -5.27
N GLY A 134 -2.31 2.13 -4.32
CA GLY A 134 -3.05 0.92 -4.65
C GLY A 134 -4.38 1.20 -5.36
N ALA A 135 -5.07 2.29 -5.00
CA ALA A 135 -6.28 2.73 -5.70
C ALA A 135 -6.01 3.04 -7.19
N VAL A 136 -4.84 3.54 -7.53
CA VAL A 136 -4.45 3.80 -8.92
C VAL A 136 -3.99 2.52 -9.62
N MET A 137 -3.21 1.69 -8.93
CA MET A 137 -2.55 0.55 -9.54
C MET A 137 -3.49 -0.62 -9.84
N ILE A 138 -4.46 -0.94 -8.97
CA ILE A 138 -5.39 -2.05 -9.20
C ILE A 138 -6.16 -1.89 -10.53
N PRO A 139 -6.85 -0.77 -10.82
CA PRO A 139 -7.56 -0.63 -12.09
C PRO A 139 -6.63 -0.62 -13.32
N ILE A 140 -5.39 -0.14 -13.16
CA ILE A 140 -4.40 -0.15 -14.23
C ILE A 140 -3.99 -1.58 -14.58
N TYR A 141 -3.68 -2.42 -13.58
CA TYR A 141 -3.37 -3.84 -13.80
C TYR A 141 -4.54 -4.58 -14.43
N LEU A 142 -5.76 -4.35 -13.94
CA LEU A 142 -6.97 -4.99 -14.49
C LEU A 142 -7.26 -4.57 -15.94
N LYS A 143 -6.83 -3.37 -16.37
CA LYS A 143 -7.09 -2.86 -17.72
C LYS A 143 -5.99 -3.19 -18.72
N PHE A 144 -4.72 -3.01 -18.33
CA PHE A 144 -3.60 -3.03 -19.27
C PHE A 144 -2.72 -4.28 -19.14
N GLY A 145 -2.96 -5.13 -18.13
CA GLY A 145 -2.15 -6.30 -17.86
C GLY A 145 -0.75 -5.97 -17.32
N GLN A 146 0.09 -7.01 -17.17
CA GLN A 146 1.38 -6.93 -16.51
C GLN A 146 2.40 -6.02 -17.21
N HIS A 147 2.55 -6.15 -18.54
CA HIS A 147 3.63 -5.47 -19.28
C HIS A 147 3.54 -3.95 -19.18
N THR A 148 2.39 -3.39 -19.51
CA THR A 148 2.16 -1.93 -19.49
C THR A 148 2.13 -1.41 -18.05
N SER A 149 1.49 -2.14 -17.14
CA SER A 149 1.32 -1.72 -15.75
C SER A 149 2.63 -1.59 -14.99
N ARG A 150 3.66 -2.38 -15.34
CA ARG A 150 4.99 -2.29 -14.73
C ARG A 150 5.63 -0.89 -14.94
N TYR A 151 5.57 -0.35 -16.16
CA TYR A 151 6.12 0.98 -16.46
C TYR A 151 5.30 2.09 -15.79
N VAL A 152 3.98 1.96 -15.82
CA VAL A 152 3.08 2.90 -15.14
C VAL A 152 3.29 2.87 -13.63
N ALA A 153 3.55 1.69 -13.03
CA ALA A 153 3.84 1.56 -11.61
C ALA A 153 5.06 2.38 -11.17
N PHE A 154 6.13 2.37 -11.97
CA PHE A 154 7.31 3.20 -11.69
C PHE A 154 6.97 4.68 -11.75
N ALA A 155 6.23 5.13 -12.77
CA ALA A 155 5.82 6.53 -12.89
C ALA A 155 4.92 6.96 -11.73
N VAL A 156 3.93 6.16 -11.37
CA VAL A 156 3.02 6.42 -10.23
C VAL A 156 3.79 6.43 -8.91
N LEU A 157 4.74 5.51 -8.73
CA LEU A 157 5.56 5.44 -7.51
C LEU A 157 6.41 6.72 -7.36
N ILE A 158 7.02 7.23 -8.44
CA ILE A 158 7.79 8.47 -8.42
C ILE A 158 6.90 9.66 -8.06
N VAL A 159 5.70 9.75 -8.66
CA VAL A 159 4.75 10.84 -8.37
C VAL A 159 4.30 10.77 -6.91
N VAL A 160 3.92 9.59 -6.42
CA VAL A 160 3.47 9.38 -5.03
C VAL A 160 4.61 9.68 -4.05
N ALA A 161 5.83 9.23 -4.34
CA ALA A 161 7.00 9.53 -3.51
C ALA A 161 7.33 11.03 -3.49
N GLY A 162 7.21 11.70 -4.64
CA GLY A 162 7.38 13.15 -4.73
C GLY A 162 6.34 13.94 -3.94
N LEU A 163 5.07 13.53 -4.02
CA LEU A 163 3.99 14.11 -3.23
C LEU A 163 4.19 13.86 -1.73
N TYR A 164 4.62 12.65 -1.34
CA TYR A 164 4.95 12.34 0.04
C TYR A 164 6.09 13.24 0.56
N GLY A 165 7.16 13.39 -0.20
CA GLY A 165 8.26 14.30 0.15
C GLY A 165 7.83 15.78 0.24
N ALA A 166 6.96 16.22 -0.68
CA ALA A 166 6.40 17.58 -0.65
C ALA A 166 5.52 17.80 0.60
N THR A 167 4.68 16.82 0.97
CA THR A 167 3.88 16.93 2.20
C THR A 167 4.75 16.88 3.45
N PHE A 168 5.84 16.11 3.44
CA PHE A 168 6.80 16.11 4.53
C PHE A 168 7.42 17.51 4.72
N GLY A 169 7.91 18.14 3.65
CA GLY A 169 8.44 19.51 3.71
C GLY A 169 7.39 20.54 4.14
N PHE A 170 6.15 20.39 3.67
CA PHE A 170 5.05 21.29 4.02
C PHE A 170 4.58 21.14 5.47
N THR A 171 4.53 19.91 6.01
CA THR A 171 4.19 19.69 7.42
C THR A 171 5.27 20.24 8.35
N MET A 172 6.55 20.08 8.00
CA MET A 172 7.66 20.69 8.75
C MET A 172 7.57 22.23 8.76
N PHE A 173 7.09 22.82 7.66
CA PHE A 173 6.84 24.26 7.58
C PHE A 173 5.63 24.70 8.42
N LEU A 174 4.56 23.89 8.46
CA LEU A 174 3.33 24.19 9.18
C LEU A 174 3.42 23.96 10.70
N GLU A 175 4.32 23.13 11.21
CA GLU A 175 4.59 23.02 12.65
C GLU A 175 4.93 24.37 13.26
N PHE A 176 5.37 25.31 12.42
CA PHE A 176 5.59 26.70 12.80
C PHE A 176 4.32 27.58 12.82
N ALA A 177 3.20 27.14 12.22
CA ALA A 177 2.09 28.06 11.93
C ALA A 177 0.67 27.63 12.40
N ALA A 178 0.31 26.35 12.49
CA ALA A 178 -1.05 25.92 12.86
C ALA A 178 -1.15 24.41 13.12
N SER A 179 -2.27 23.97 13.72
CA SER A 179 -2.55 22.56 13.97
C SER A 179 -2.62 21.74 12.65
N THR A 180 -1.81 20.71 12.53
CA THR A 180 -1.75 19.81 11.36
C THR A 180 -2.90 18.80 11.28
N ILE A 181 -3.68 18.66 12.36
CA ILE A 181 -4.78 17.68 12.49
C ILE A 181 -5.87 17.82 11.41
N PRO A 182 -6.41 19.01 11.09
CA PRO A 182 -7.43 19.11 10.04
C PRO A 182 -6.93 18.71 8.65
N LEU A 183 -5.66 18.98 8.36
CA LEU A 183 -5.03 18.59 7.10
C LEU A 183 -4.91 17.07 6.98
N LEU A 184 -4.53 16.39 8.07
CA LEU A 184 -4.46 14.93 8.11
C LEU A 184 -5.83 14.28 7.89
N ILE A 185 -6.87 14.80 8.55
CA ILE A 185 -8.25 14.32 8.36
C ILE A 185 -8.66 14.51 6.90
N GLY A 186 -8.34 15.64 6.29
CA GLY A 186 -8.63 15.93 4.89
C GLY A 186 -7.95 14.93 3.94
N VAL A 187 -6.65 14.66 4.14
CA VAL A 187 -5.90 13.68 3.34
C VAL A 187 -6.45 12.27 3.52
N LEU A 188 -6.82 11.88 4.73
CA LEU A 188 -7.41 10.57 5.00
C LEU A 188 -8.78 10.41 4.31
N VAL A 189 -9.65 11.40 4.40
CA VAL A 189 -10.97 11.37 3.74
C VAL A 189 -10.82 11.29 2.23
N LEU A 190 -9.93 12.09 1.65
CA LEU A 190 -9.66 12.08 0.21
C LEU A 190 -9.09 10.73 -0.26
N SER A 191 -8.17 10.13 0.49
CA SER A 191 -7.59 8.82 0.15
C SER A 191 -8.62 7.71 0.20
N LEU A 192 -9.52 7.71 1.19
CA LEU A 192 -10.64 6.76 1.29
C LEU A 192 -11.66 6.96 0.16
N ALA A 193 -11.99 8.20 -0.17
CA ALA A 193 -12.88 8.52 -1.29
C ALA A 193 -12.29 8.04 -2.63
N ALA A 194 -11.00 8.33 -2.87
CA ALA A 194 -10.29 7.86 -4.06
C ALA A 194 -10.29 6.32 -4.16
N TYR A 195 -10.12 5.64 -3.02
CA TYR A 195 -10.17 4.18 -2.95
C TYR A 195 -11.57 3.62 -3.31
N GLY A 196 -12.63 4.23 -2.81
CA GLY A 196 -14.02 3.86 -3.16
C GLY A 196 -14.36 4.08 -4.63
N VAL A 197 -13.92 5.21 -5.21
CA VAL A 197 -14.06 5.51 -6.64
C VAL A 197 -13.30 4.49 -7.48
N SER A 198 -12.06 4.18 -7.10
CA SER A 198 -11.22 3.19 -7.76
C SER A 198 -11.87 1.80 -7.79
N TYR A 199 -12.45 1.36 -6.67
CA TYR A 199 -13.19 0.11 -6.60
C TYR A 199 -14.34 0.05 -7.63
N SER A 200 -15.11 1.14 -7.74
CA SER A 200 -16.21 1.23 -8.70
C SER A 200 -15.74 1.19 -10.16
N ILE A 201 -14.60 1.84 -10.45
CA ILE A 201 -13.96 1.83 -11.77
C ILE A 201 -13.46 0.43 -12.11
N SER A 202 -12.75 -0.22 -11.18
CA SER A 202 -12.22 -1.57 -11.35
C SER A 202 -13.31 -2.59 -11.65
N GLN A 203 -14.45 -2.50 -10.98
CA GLN A 203 -15.60 -3.36 -11.26
C GLN A 203 -16.11 -3.19 -12.71
N LYS A 204 -16.20 -1.94 -13.19
CA LYS A 204 -16.63 -1.66 -14.57
C LYS A 204 -15.62 -2.16 -15.60
N ILE A 205 -14.33 -2.03 -15.34
CA ILE A 205 -13.25 -2.52 -16.21
C ILE A 205 -13.31 -4.03 -16.31
N TYR A 206 -13.33 -4.73 -15.18
CA TYR A 206 -13.29 -6.18 -15.14
C TYR A 206 -14.58 -6.82 -15.69
N ALA A 207 -15.73 -6.13 -15.56
CA ALA A 207 -16.99 -6.59 -16.14
C ALA A 207 -16.97 -6.63 -17.67
N LYS A 208 -16.18 -5.74 -18.33
CA LYS A 208 -16.07 -5.64 -19.78
C LYS A 208 -14.90 -6.43 -20.38
N ARG A 209 -14.05 -7.03 -19.52
CA ARG A 209 -12.87 -7.78 -19.99
C ARG A 209 -13.32 -9.11 -20.61
N GLU A 210 -12.91 -9.35 -21.85
CA GLU A 210 -13.05 -10.64 -22.56
C GLU A 210 -11.80 -11.47 -22.25
N PHE A 211 -11.98 -12.77 -21.98
CA PHE A 211 -10.94 -13.72 -21.61
C PHE A 211 -10.88 -14.87 -22.63
#